data_dcf5088d6e713a4b0bae746c4054b2d7
#
_entry.id   dcf5088d6e713a4b0bae746c4054b2d7
#
_cell.length_a   1.000
_cell.length_b   1.000
_cell.length_c   1.000
_cell.angle_alpha   90.00
_cell.angle_beta   90.00
_cell.angle_gamma   90.00
#
_symmetry.space_group_name_H-M   'P 1'
#
loop_
_entity.id
_entity.type
_entity.pdbx_description
1 polymer ?
#
loop_
_entity_poly.entity_id
_entity_poly.type
_entity_poly.pdbx_seq_one_letter_code
_entity_poly.pdbx_strand_id
1 'polypeptide(L)'
;MIAATRSSNRLAQETSPYLLQHAQNPVDWYPWGEEAFATARTDDKPIFLSIGYATCHWCHVMERESFEDDAIARQLAEGFVAIKVDREELPDVDHVYMSALQALSGHGGWPLNMFLTPDLKPFYGGTYFPPKAKHGMPSFADVLRAVREAWTQRRAEVEQTAQELLEHVRAGAVSRHATVDAIHTKATSQLMRRFDRTYGGFGTTPKFPQAPLLQYLLSLAVLGSNDARAMLTQTLVPMASGGMYDHVGGGFARYSTDQRWHVPHFEKMLYDNAQLVRIYI
;
A
#
# COMPACT_ATOMS: atom_id res chain seq x y z
N MET A 1 13.86 -25.85 28.28
CA MET A 1 14.41 -24.50 28.11
C MET A 1 13.22 -23.55 27.99
N ILE A 2 12.99 -22.72 28.99
CA ILE A 2 11.94 -21.69 28.95
C ILE A 2 12.45 -20.66 27.95
N ALA A 3 11.72 -20.50 26.82
CA ALA A 3 12.02 -19.42 25.88
C ALA A 3 11.95 -18.10 26.66
N ALA A 4 13.04 -17.34 26.67
CA ALA A 4 13.04 -16.00 27.24
C ALA A 4 11.93 -15.21 26.54
N THR A 5 10.93 -14.76 27.27
CA THR A 5 9.90 -13.86 26.76
C THR A 5 10.61 -12.61 26.27
N ARG A 6 10.65 -12.38 24.95
CA ARG A 6 11.14 -11.13 24.37
C ARG A 6 10.33 -9.99 24.98
N SER A 7 11.01 -8.90 25.40
CA SER A 7 10.31 -7.70 25.83
C SER A 7 9.55 -7.13 24.64
N SER A 8 8.29 -6.78 24.85
CA SER A 8 7.48 -6.12 23.81
C SER A 8 8.07 -4.73 23.50
N ASN A 9 8.01 -4.35 22.21
CA ASN A 9 8.34 -3.00 21.76
C ASN A 9 7.16 -2.04 22.02
N ARG A 10 7.28 -0.76 21.61
CA ARG A 10 6.27 0.28 21.85
C ARG A 10 4.90 -0.02 21.29
N LEU A 11 4.80 -0.83 20.22
CA LEU A 11 3.53 -1.19 19.60
C LEU A 11 2.61 -2.01 20.52
N ALA A 12 3.11 -2.57 21.60
CA ALA A 12 2.28 -3.26 22.60
C ALA A 12 1.26 -2.35 23.32
N GLN A 13 1.40 -1.03 23.22
CA GLN A 13 0.47 -0.06 23.81
C GLN A 13 -0.56 0.46 22.80
N GLU A 14 -0.48 0.02 21.54
CA GLU A 14 -1.37 0.44 20.46
C GLU A 14 -2.68 -0.36 20.49
N THR A 15 -3.71 0.16 19.78
CA THR A 15 -5.02 -0.48 19.66
C THR A 15 -5.23 -1.21 18.35
N SER A 16 -4.44 -0.87 17.33
CA SER A 16 -4.49 -1.50 16.02
C SER A 16 -4.14 -2.99 16.11
N PRO A 17 -4.99 -3.90 15.61
CA PRO A 17 -4.65 -5.32 15.51
C PRO A 17 -3.37 -5.57 14.70
N TYR A 18 -3.13 -4.77 13.66
CA TYR A 18 -1.93 -4.87 12.84
C TYR A 18 -0.66 -4.47 13.61
N LEU A 19 -0.69 -3.37 14.36
CA LEU A 19 0.45 -2.92 15.15
C LEU A 19 0.74 -3.91 16.29
N LEU A 20 -0.29 -4.42 16.96
CA LEU A 20 -0.17 -5.44 18.01
C LEU A 20 0.47 -6.74 17.52
N GLN A 21 0.24 -7.16 16.26
CA GLN A 21 0.92 -8.32 15.66
C GLN A 21 2.44 -8.15 15.67
N HIS A 22 2.93 -6.92 15.47
CA HIS A 22 4.36 -6.60 15.44
C HIS A 22 4.97 -6.25 16.82
N ALA A 23 4.18 -6.28 17.89
CA ALA A 23 4.64 -5.91 19.24
C ALA A 23 5.73 -6.82 19.81
N GLN A 24 5.84 -8.06 19.32
CA GLN A 24 6.85 -9.05 19.76
C GLN A 24 8.04 -9.16 18.81
N ASN A 25 8.08 -8.38 17.71
CA ASN A 25 9.24 -8.36 16.82
C ASN A 25 10.48 -7.85 17.56
N PRO A 26 11.67 -8.36 17.24
CA PRO A 26 12.94 -7.83 17.78
C PRO A 26 13.26 -6.42 17.29
N VAL A 27 12.60 -5.95 16.23
CA VAL A 27 12.72 -4.58 15.74
C VAL A 27 12.11 -3.62 16.77
N ASP A 28 12.85 -2.57 17.13
CA ASP A 28 12.37 -1.50 18.02
C ASP A 28 11.44 -0.55 17.27
N TRP A 29 10.21 -1.03 17.03
CA TRP A 29 9.19 -0.29 16.32
C TRP A 29 8.64 0.86 17.15
N TYR A 30 8.53 2.01 16.50
CA TYR A 30 7.74 3.15 16.94
C TYR A 30 6.37 3.15 16.23
N PRO A 31 5.29 3.55 16.88
CA PRO A 31 4.10 4.02 16.17
C PRO A 31 4.40 5.37 15.48
N TRP A 32 3.55 5.75 14.54
CA TRP A 32 3.63 7.04 13.88
C TRP A 32 3.33 8.17 14.89
N GLY A 33 4.30 9.02 15.17
CA GLY A 33 4.12 10.09 16.14
C GLY A 33 5.39 10.85 16.46
N GLU A 34 5.24 11.92 17.25
CA GLU A 34 6.31 12.87 17.55
C GLU A 34 7.51 12.24 18.27
N GLU A 35 7.31 11.20 19.08
CA GLU A 35 8.41 10.49 19.74
C GLU A 35 9.41 9.94 18.71
N ALA A 36 8.90 9.26 17.66
CA ALA A 36 9.73 8.73 16.59
C ALA A 36 10.43 9.85 15.80
N PHE A 37 9.69 10.92 15.48
CA PHE A 37 10.21 12.03 14.69
C PHE A 37 11.28 12.82 15.45
N ALA A 38 11.07 13.07 16.74
CA ALA A 38 12.05 13.72 17.61
C ALA A 38 13.32 12.87 17.76
N THR A 39 13.16 11.54 17.91
CA THR A 39 14.29 10.61 17.95
C THR A 39 15.09 10.64 16.65
N ALA A 40 14.42 10.61 15.49
CA ALA A 40 15.09 10.67 14.20
C ALA A 40 15.88 11.97 14.00
N ARG A 41 15.30 13.12 14.42
CA ARG A 41 16.00 14.41 14.38
C ARG A 41 17.16 14.49 15.34
N THR A 42 17.00 13.99 16.57
CA THR A 42 18.04 14.07 17.61
C THR A 42 19.24 13.19 17.27
N ASP A 43 18.98 11.99 16.76
CA ASP A 43 20.02 11.02 16.42
C ASP A 43 20.58 11.21 15.00
N ASP A 44 20.03 12.14 14.23
CA ASP A 44 20.30 12.35 12.79
C ASP A 44 20.22 11.03 11.98
N LYS A 45 19.21 10.21 12.30
CA LYS A 45 18.96 8.93 11.62
C LYS A 45 17.84 9.05 10.61
N PRO A 46 17.98 8.43 9.42
CA PRO A 46 16.85 8.27 8.50
C PRO A 46 15.78 7.39 9.14
N ILE A 47 14.52 7.62 8.74
CA ILE A 47 13.39 6.83 9.17
C ILE A 47 13.20 5.67 8.19
N PHE A 48 13.01 4.46 8.70
CA PHE A 48 12.46 3.33 7.98
C PHE A 48 10.98 3.23 8.31
N LEU A 49 10.12 3.60 7.36
CA LEU A 49 8.67 3.55 7.47
C LEU A 49 8.13 2.31 6.78
N SER A 50 7.40 1.47 7.52
CA SER A 50 6.73 0.28 6.99
C SER A 50 5.22 0.38 7.22
N ILE A 51 4.44 0.43 6.16
CA ILE A 51 2.99 0.55 6.17
C ILE A 51 2.36 -0.75 5.67
N GLY A 52 1.31 -1.20 6.35
CA GLY A 52 0.55 -2.37 5.98
C GLY A 52 -0.83 -2.39 6.62
N TYR A 53 -1.42 -3.57 6.76
CA TYR A 53 -2.73 -3.80 7.38
C TYR A 53 -2.87 -5.24 7.84
N ALA A 54 -3.82 -5.52 8.73
CA ALA A 54 -3.91 -6.80 9.46
C ALA A 54 -4.05 -8.04 8.56
N THR A 55 -4.74 -7.96 7.43
CA THR A 55 -4.94 -9.09 6.51
C THR A 55 -3.97 -9.11 5.32
N CYS A 56 -2.93 -8.28 5.34
CA CYS A 56 -1.96 -8.17 4.27
C CYS A 56 -1.03 -9.40 4.20
N HIS A 57 -1.22 -10.26 3.20
CA HIS A 57 -0.42 -11.48 3.04
C HIS A 57 1.09 -11.20 2.97
N TRP A 58 1.51 -10.29 2.08
CA TRP A 58 2.94 -10.00 1.90
C TRP A 58 3.55 -9.24 3.07
N CYS A 59 2.74 -8.52 3.89
CA CYS A 59 3.20 -7.95 5.14
C CYS A 59 3.58 -9.04 6.14
N HIS A 60 2.76 -10.09 6.28
CA HIS A 60 3.06 -11.25 7.11
C HIS A 60 4.25 -12.07 6.60
N VAL A 61 4.42 -12.17 5.27
CA VAL A 61 5.62 -12.80 4.70
C VAL A 61 6.87 -12.04 5.11
N MET A 62 6.87 -10.71 4.91
CA MET A 62 8.03 -9.87 5.26
C MET A 62 8.29 -9.83 6.78
N GLU A 63 7.25 -9.92 7.60
CA GLU A 63 7.39 -10.05 9.05
C GLU A 63 8.21 -11.28 9.42
N ARG A 64 7.77 -12.46 8.99
CA ARG A 64 8.45 -13.73 9.28
C ARG A 64 9.85 -13.83 8.69
N GLU A 65 10.05 -13.28 7.49
CA GLU A 65 11.32 -13.39 6.77
C GLU A 65 12.35 -12.33 7.15
N SER A 66 11.91 -11.18 7.69
CA SER A 66 12.79 -10.04 7.96
C SER A 66 12.59 -9.40 9.32
N PHE A 67 11.36 -9.09 9.75
CA PHE A 67 11.14 -8.34 10.99
C PHE A 67 11.29 -9.18 12.25
N GLU A 68 11.23 -10.52 12.14
CA GLU A 68 11.52 -11.47 13.22
C GLU A 68 13.02 -11.84 13.31
N ASP A 69 13.84 -11.38 12.36
CA ASP A 69 15.28 -11.64 12.32
C ASP A 69 16.06 -10.66 13.18
N ASP A 70 16.83 -11.20 14.17
CA ASP A 70 17.63 -10.39 15.09
C ASP A 70 18.76 -9.61 14.40
N ALA A 71 19.28 -10.09 13.24
CA ALA A 71 20.33 -9.38 12.52
C ALA A 71 19.75 -8.17 11.78
N ILE A 72 18.57 -8.29 11.20
CA ILE A 72 17.82 -7.18 10.60
C ILE A 72 17.44 -6.16 11.68
N ALA A 73 16.95 -6.63 12.85
CA ALA A 73 16.58 -5.75 13.96
C ALA A 73 17.79 -4.91 14.44
N ARG A 74 18.97 -5.52 14.54
CA ARG A 74 20.20 -4.78 14.87
C ARG A 74 20.57 -3.73 13.81
N GLN A 75 20.50 -4.09 12.53
CA GLN A 75 20.78 -3.13 11.43
C GLN A 75 19.83 -1.94 11.45
N LEU A 76 18.54 -2.19 11.71
CA LEU A 76 17.53 -1.14 11.85
C LEU A 76 17.84 -0.25 13.07
N ALA A 77 18.09 -0.82 14.25
CA ALA A 77 18.39 -0.05 15.46
C ALA A 77 19.65 0.81 15.34
N GLU A 78 20.69 0.29 14.68
CA GLU A 78 21.93 1.03 14.46
C GLU A 78 21.78 2.20 13.49
N GLY A 79 21.04 2.02 12.41
CA GLY A 79 21.06 2.95 11.28
C GLY A 79 19.77 3.74 11.06
N PHE A 80 18.68 3.42 11.74
CA PHE A 80 17.35 3.96 11.43
C PHE A 80 16.50 4.18 12.67
N VAL A 81 15.48 5.01 12.55
CA VAL A 81 14.30 4.98 13.42
C VAL A 81 13.21 4.22 12.66
N ALA A 82 12.79 3.06 13.17
CA ALA A 82 11.84 2.19 12.52
C ALA A 82 10.40 2.52 12.95
N ILE A 83 9.55 2.93 12.00
CA ILE A 83 8.16 3.30 12.25
C ILE A 83 7.24 2.29 11.56
N LYS A 84 6.22 1.82 12.29
CA LYS A 84 5.16 0.95 11.78
C LYS A 84 3.84 1.70 11.71
N VAL A 85 3.12 1.55 10.59
CA VAL A 85 1.84 2.23 10.36
C VAL A 85 0.79 1.23 9.90
N ASP A 86 -0.39 1.30 10.51
CA ASP A 86 -1.59 0.66 10.01
C ASP A 86 -2.31 1.64 9.07
N ARG A 87 -2.41 1.27 7.78
CA ARG A 87 -3.11 2.09 6.79
C ARG A 87 -4.61 2.23 7.04
N GLU A 88 -5.19 1.29 7.79
CA GLU A 88 -6.62 1.34 8.12
C GLU A 88 -6.91 2.42 9.18
N GLU A 89 -5.93 2.75 10.04
CA GLU A 89 -6.02 3.84 11.02
C GLU A 89 -5.50 5.16 10.46
N LEU A 90 -4.44 5.14 9.64
CA LEU A 90 -3.79 6.33 9.08
C LEU A 90 -3.77 6.29 7.53
N PRO A 91 -4.94 6.31 6.88
CA PRO A 91 -5.03 6.23 5.42
C PRO A 91 -4.45 7.45 4.69
N ASP A 92 -4.38 8.60 5.33
CA ASP A 92 -3.75 9.83 4.82
C ASP A 92 -2.23 9.68 4.73
N VAL A 93 -1.59 9.10 5.75
CA VAL A 93 -0.16 8.77 5.74
C VAL A 93 0.13 7.74 4.63
N ASP A 94 -0.66 6.67 4.55
CA ASP A 94 -0.55 5.66 3.48
C ASP A 94 -0.66 6.31 2.09
N HIS A 95 -1.63 7.18 1.87
CA HIS A 95 -1.85 7.84 0.59
C HIS A 95 -0.67 8.69 0.14
N VAL A 96 -0.08 9.47 1.04
CA VAL A 96 1.08 10.33 0.75
C VAL A 96 2.28 9.49 0.32
N TYR A 97 2.63 8.48 1.10
CA TYR A 97 3.81 7.65 0.80
C TYR A 97 3.58 6.63 -0.31
N MET A 98 2.34 6.20 -0.55
CA MET A 98 1.97 5.43 -1.73
C MET A 98 2.16 6.26 -3.01
N SER A 99 1.77 7.52 -2.99
CA SER A 99 2.00 8.44 -4.12
C SER A 99 3.49 8.64 -4.39
N ALA A 100 4.30 8.76 -3.34
CA ALA A 100 5.75 8.86 -3.45
C ALA A 100 6.36 7.57 -4.03
N LEU A 101 5.92 6.38 -3.57
CA LEU A 101 6.39 5.11 -4.09
C LEU A 101 6.05 4.94 -5.57
N GLN A 102 4.82 5.30 -5.96
CA GLN A 102 4.38 5.24 -7.36
C GLN A 102 5.20 6.19 -8.26
N ALA A 103 5.56 7.36 -7.75
CA ALA A 103 6.45 8.28 -8.47
C ALA A 103 7.87 7.72 -8.66
N LEU A 104 8.39 6.98 -7.67
CA LEU A 104 9.72 6.35 -7.73
C LEU A 104 9.78 5.12 -8.65
N SER A 105 8.78 4.27 -8.59
CA SER A 105 8.84 2.92 -9.17
C SER A 105 7.81 2.65 -10.27
N GLY A 106 6.86 3.56 -10.48
CA GLY A 106 5.76 3.40 -11.43
C GLY A 106 4.64 2.46 -10.94
N HIS A 107 4.81 1.82 -9.78
CA HIS A 107 3.84 0.91 -9.17
C HIS A 107 3.79 1.08 -7.65
N GLY A 108 2.75 0.55 -7.02
CA GLY A 108 2.58 0.57 -5.57
C GLY A 108 2.06 -0.75 -5.06
N GLY A 109 1.98 -0.88 -3.73
CA GLY A 109 1.47 -2.09 -3.06
C GLY A 109 1.88 -2.15 -1.60
N TRP A 110 1.40 -3.16 -0.90
CA TRP A 110 1.76 -3.42 0.49
C TRP A 110 2.43 -4.80 0.63
N PRO A 111 3.42 -4.89 1.59
CA PRO A 111 3.87 -3.82 2.47
C PRO A 111 4.44 -2.65 1.68
N LEU A 112 4.16 -1.41 2.13
CA LEU A 112 4.81 -0.23 1.61
C LEU A 112 5.96 0.12 2.55
N ASN A 113 7.19 0.09 2.02
CA ASN A 113 8.39 0.38 2.79
C ASN A 113 9.09 1.61 2.19
N MET A 114 9.22 2.66 3.00
CA MET A 114 9.82 3.92 2.58
C MET A 114 10.97 4.30 3.50
N PHE A 115 11.99 4.93 2.94
CA PHE A 115 13.07 5.57 3.69
C PHE A 115 12.89 7.07 3.60
N LEU A 116 12.83 7.72 4.76
CA LEU A 116 12.56 9.15 4.90
C LEU A 116 13.72 9.86 5.58
N THR A 117 13.88 11.14 5.26
CA THR A 117 14.69 12.03 6.10
C THR A 117 14.05 12.21 7.47
N PRO A 118 14.75 12.73 8.49
CA PRO A 118 14.16 13.10 9.78
C PRO A 118 13.00 14.10 9.67
N ASP A 119 12.93 14.85 8.57
CA ASP A 119 11.86 15.78 8.22
C ASP A 119 10.73 15.13 7.41
N LEU A 120 10.63 13.80 7.44
CA LEU A 120 9.57 13.00 6.83
C LEU A 120 9.51 13.07 5.28
N LYS A 121 10.59 13.52 4.61
CA LYS A 121 10.67 13.57 3.16
C LYS A 121 11.13 12.22 2.62
N PRO A 122 10.35 11.54 1.74
CA PRO A 122 10.74 10.26 1.18
C PRO A 122 11.87 10.41 0.17
N PHE A 123 12.85 9.48 0.16
CA PHE A 123 13.95 9.49 -0.81
C PHE A 123 14.21 8.13 -1.47
N TYR A 124 13.75 7.03 -0.86
CA TYR A 124 13.85 5.69 -1.43
C TYR A 124 12.70 4.83 -0.91
N GLY A 125 12.32 3.78 -1.65
CA GLY A 125 11.28 2.87 -1.19
C GLY A 125 11.05 1.69 -2.11
N GLY A 126 10.19 0.80 -1.66
CA GLY A 126 9.76 -0.39 -2.37
C GLY A 126 8.57 -1.03 -1.66
N THR A 127 8.12 -2.14 -2.21
CA THR A 127 7.10 -2.95 -1.55
C THR A 127 7.78 -4.04 -0.70
N TYR A 128 7.73 -5.27 -1.10
CA TYR A 128 8.38 -6.37 -0.44
C TYR A 128 9.88 -6.44 -0.79
N PHE A 129 10.72 -6.65 0.23
CA PHE A 129 12.14 -6.95 0.08
C PHE A 129 12.43 -8.37 0.59
N PRO A 130 13.03 -9.25 -0.22
CA PRO A 130 13.30 -10.63 0.18
C PRO A 130 14.44 -10.71 1.22
N PRO A 131 14.51 -11.78 2.03
CA PRO A 131 15.59 -11.99 3.00
C PRO A 131 16.94 -12.30 2.33
N LYS A 132 16.90 -12.82 1.10
CA LYS A 132 18.10 -13.08 0.25
C LYS A 132 17.82 -12.54 -1.14
N ALA A 133 18.86 -12.00 -1.78
CA ALA A 133 18.75 -11.51 -3.15
C ALA A 133 18.20 -12.60 -4.09
N LYS A 134 17.11 -12.31 -4.81
CA LYS A 134 16.50 -13.22 -5.78
C LYS A 134 15.74 -12.45 -6.86
N HIS A 135 15.66 -13.04 -8.06
CA HIS A 135 14.91 -12.49 -9.20
C HIS A 135 15.26 -11.03 -9.53
N GLY A 136 16.52 -10.65 -9.36
CA GLY A 136 16.99 -9.26 -9.61
C GLY A 136 16.67 -8.27 -8.47
N MET A 137 16.00 -8.70 -7.41
CA MET A 137 15.76 -7.87 -6.22
C MET A 137 16.90 -8.04 -5.20
N PRO A 138 17.43 -6.95 -4.61
CA PRO A 138 18.38 -7.02 -3.50
C PRO A 138 17.72 -7.62 -2.26
N SER A 139 18.53 -8.17 -1.33
CA SER A 139 18.02 -8.55 -0.02
C SER A 139 17.69 -7.32 0.82
N PHE A 140 16.78 -7.48 1.80
CA PHE A 140 16.46 -6.38 2.70
C PHE A 140 17.70 -5.88 3.46
N ALA A 141 18.59 -6.78 3.90
CA ALA A 141 19.85 -6.42 4.53
C ALA A 141 20.76 -5.56 3.61
N ASP A 142 20.79 -5.87 2.30
CA ASP A 142 21.56 -5.08 1.33
C ASP A 142 20.95 -3.70 1.12
N VAL A 143 19.62 -3.60 1.09
CA VAL A 143 18.90 -2.32 1.01
C VAL A 143 19.23 -1.45 2.22
N LEU A 144 19.10 -1.99 3.45
CA LEU A 144 19.43 -1.25 4.67
C LEU A 144 20.86 -0.73 4.66
N ARG A 145 21.81 -1.55 4.26
CA ARG A 145 23.23 -1.16 4.15
C ARG A 145 23.43 -0.05 3.13
N ALA A 146 22.87 -0.20 1.92
CA ALA A 146 23.02 0.79 0.85
C ALA A 146 22.36 2.14 1.22
N VAL A 147 21.21 2.14 1.86
CA VAL A 147 20.54 3.36 2.33
C VAL A 147 21.34 4.03 3.44
N ARG A 148 21.86 3.27 4.43
CA ARG A 148 22.72 3.81 5.49
C ARG A 148 24.01 4.42 4.92
N GLU A 149 24.63 3.77 3.95
CA GLU A 149 25.81 4.28 3.25
C GLU A 149 25.49 5.57 2.47
N ALA A 150 24.37 5.61 1.75
CA ALA A 150 23.94 6.82 1.05
C ALA A 150 23.70 7.97 2.03
N TRP A 151 23.03 7.70 3.17
CA TRP A 151 22.76 8.69 4.22
C TRP A 151 24.04 9.29 4.82
N THR A 152 25.07 8.47 5.04
CA THR A 152 26.31 8.91 5.67
C THR A 152 27.32 9.52 4.70
N GLN A 153 27.38 9.03 3.45
CA GLN A 153 28.43 9.41 2.50
C GLN A 153 27.94 10.31 1.36
N ARG A 154 26.62 10.28 1.05
CA ARG A 154 26.02 11.02 -0.07
C ARG A 154 24.81 11.83 0.36
N ARG A 155 24.89 12.46 1.54
CA ARG A 155 23.80 13.17 2.19
C ARG A 155 23.11 14.20 1.28
N ALA A 156 23.91 15.01 0.56
CA ALA A 156 23.38 16.04 -0.32
C ALA A 156 22.53 15.45 -1.47
N GLU A 157 22.94 14.31 -2.05
CA GLU A 157 22.17 13.62 -3.10
C GLU A 157 20.85 13.08 -2.54
N VAL A 158 20.87 12.52 -1.32
CA VAL A 158 19.67 12.02 -0.65
C VAL A 158 18.68 13.15 -0.39
N GLU A 159 19.15 14.30 0.12
CA GLU A 159 18.31 15.46 0.40
C GLU A 159 17.72 16.08 -0.88
N GLN A 160 18.50 16.13 -1.96
CA GLN A 160 18.02 16.59 -3.26
C GLN A 160 16.92 15.66 -3.79
N THR A 161 17.15 14.35 -3.80
CA THR A 161 16.15 13.35 -4.22
C THR A 161 14.87 13.46 -3.39
N ALA A 162 15.01 13.64 -2.08
CA ALA A 162 13.87 13.80 -1.18
C ALA A 162 13.06 15.07 -1.48
N GLN A 163 13.72 16.16 -1.83
CA GLN A 163 13.06 17.40 -2.19
C GLN A 163 12.32 17.30 -3.53
N GLU A 164 12.96 16.73 -4.55
CA GLU A 164 12.33 16.51 -5.88
C GLU A 164 11.10 15.62 -5.78
N LEU A 165 11.17 14.54 -5.00
CA LEU A 165 10.04 13.64 -4.78
C LEU A 165 8.89 14.30 -4.03
N LEU A 166 9.20 15.10 -3.01
CA LEU A 166 8.19 15.88 -2.28
C LEU A 166 7.45 16.85 -3.20
N GLU A 167 8.17 17.53 -4.10
CA GLU A 167 7.58 18.46 -5.07
C GLU A 167 6.67 17.72 -6.06
N HIS A 168 7.07 16.53 -6.50
CA HIS A 168 6.25 15.69 -7.37
C HIS A 168 4.93 15.29 -6.69
N VAL A 169 4.98 14.82 -5.45
CA VAL A 169 3.80 14.45 -4.67
C VAL A 169 2.87 15.66 -4.45
N ARG A 170 3.42 16.83 -4.10
CA ARG A 170 2.66 18.08 -3.95
C ARG A 170 2.00 18.54 -5.25
N ALA A 171 2.69 18.44 -6.37
CA ALA A 171 2.14 18.82 -7.68
C ALA A 171 0.94 17.93 -8.08
N GLY A 172 0.96 16.65 -7.73
CA GLY A 172 -0.16 15.73 -7.93
C GLY A 172 -1.39 16.01 -7.07
N ALA A 173 -1.20 16.66 -5.91
CA ALA A 173 -2.28 16.99 -4.98
C ALA A 173 -3.05 18.29 -5.33
N VAL A 174 -2.59 19.07 -6.31
CA VAL A 174 -3.24 20.35 -6.67
C VAL A 174 -4.55 20.09 -7.43
N SER A 175 -5.68 20.36 -6.78
CA SER A 175 -7.01 20.34 -7.41
C SER A 175 -7.16 21.51 -8.38
N ARG A 176 -7.49 21.22 -9.65
CA ARG A 176 -7.87 22.22 -10.65
C ARG A 176 -9.38 22.40 -10.61
N HIS A 177 -9.84 23.63 -10.49
CA HIS A 177 -11.28 23.94 -10.58
C HIS A 177 -11.82 23.55 -11.97
N ALA A 178 -12.83 22.69 -11.98
CA ALA A 178 -13.54 22.31 -13.19
C ALA A 178 -15.07 22.29 -12.92
N THR A 179 -15.89 22.52 -13.96
CA THR A 179 -17.34 22.39 -13.83
C THR A 179 -17.71 20.91 -13.66
N VAL A 180 -18.83 20.63 -12.98
CA VAL A 180 -19.31 19.26 -12.74
C VAL A 180 -19.49 18.50 -14.07
N ASP A 181 -20.09 19.13 -15.09
CA ASP A 181 -20.30 18.50 -16.41
C ASP A 181 -18.98 18.16 -17.11
N ALA A 182 -18.00 19.05 -17.04
CA ALA A 182 -16.66 18.79 -17.59
C ALA A 182 -15.95 17.63 -16.85
N ILE A 183 -16.16 17.51 -15.54
CA ILE A 183 -15.62 16.40 -14.75
C ILE A 183 -16.25 15.08 -15.18
N HIS A 184 -17.58 15.00 -15.29
CA HIS A 184 -18.30 13.78 -15.73
C HIS A 184 -17.89 13.35 -17.13
N THR A 185 -17.87 14.27 -18.08
CA THR A 185 -17.48 13.98 -19.47
C THR A 185 -16.04 13.46 -19.55
N LYS A 186 -15.12 14.09 -18.84
CA LYS A 186 -13.71 13.67 -18.78
C LYS A 186 -13.54 12.33 -18.09
N ALA A 187 -14.21 12.10 -16.96
CA ALA A 187 -14.17 10.85 -16.22
C ALA A 187 -14.68 9.69 -17.08
N THR A 188 -15.86 9.82 -17.68
CA THR A 188 -16.44 8.78 -18.56
C THR A 188 -15.51 8.46 -19.74
N SER A 189 -14.96 9.48 -20.41
CA SER A 189 -14.02 9.28 -21.51
C SER A 189 -12.74 8.55 -21.08
N GLN A 190 -12.21 8.84 -19.89
CA GLN A 190 -11.04 8.14 -19.34
C GLN A 190 -11.36 6.69 -18.97
N LEU A 191 -12.54 6.44 -18.41
CA LEU A 191 -13.00 5.09 -18.06
C LEU A 191 -13.17 4.22 -19.31
N MET A 192 -13.81 4.74 -20.36
CA MET A 192 -13.96 4.03 -21.63
C MET A 192 -12.62 3.62 -22.27
N ARG A 193 -11.58 4.46 -22.15
CA ARG A 193 -10.23 4.14 -22.66
C ARG A 193 -9.51 3.05 -21.84
N ARG A 194 -9.82 2.93 -20.55
CA ARG A 194 -9.18 1.97 -19.62
C ARG A 194 -10.01 0.70 -19.45
N PHE A 195 -11.20 0.64 -19.99
CA PHE A 195 -12.11 -0.48 -19.85
C PHE A 195 -11.62 -1.70 -20.63
N ASP A 196 -11.55 -2.85 -19.97
CA ASP A 196 -11.27 -4.13 -20.61
C ASP A 196 -12.56 -4.65 -21.29
N ARG A 197 -12.62 -4.49 -22.61
CA ARG A 197 -13.79 -4.88 -23.41
C ARG A 197 -13.95 -6.39 -23.56
N THR A 198 -12.92 -7.17 -23.22
CA THR A 198 -12.95 -8.62 -23.35
C THR A 198 -13.46 -9.29 -22.08
N TYR A 199 -12.95 -8.86 -20.92
CA TYR A 199 -13.23 -9.51 -19.64
C TYR A 199 -13.93 -8.59 -18.64
N GLY A 200 -14.24 -7.37 -18.98
CA GLY A 200 -14.78 -6.36 -18.08
C GLY A 200 -13.75 -5.86 -17.06
N GLY A 201 -14.12 -4.82 -16.32
CA GLY A 201 -13.24 -4.18 -15.34
C GLY A 201 -12.25 -3.19 -15.96
N PHE A 202 -11.31 -2.70 -15.15
CA PHE A 202 -10.43 -1.60 -15.50
C PHE A 202 -8.97 -1.93 -15.19
N GLY A 203 -8.08 -1.58 -16.12
CA GLY A 203 -6.65 -1.81 -15.98
C GLY A 203 -6.21 -3.22 -16.39
N THR A 204 -5.01 -3.57 -15.95
CA THR A 204 -4.34 -4.85 -16.20
C THR A 204 -4.31 -5.69 -14.92
N THR A 205 -3.60 -6.81 -14.91
CA THR A 205 -3.37 -7.65 -13.72
C THR A 205 -2.34 -7.04 -12.76
N PRO A 206 -2.54 -7.14 -11.44
CA PRO A 206 -3.73 -7.68 -10.76
C PRO A 206 -4.96 -6.79 -10.96
N LYS A 207 -6.15 -7.42 -11.08
CA LYS A 207 -7.40 -6.75 -11.45
C LYS A 207 -8.30 -6.58 -10.24
N PHE A 208 -8.53 -5.33 -9.83
CA PHE A 208 -9.36 -4.99 -8.68
C PHE A 208 -10.80 -4.71 -9.08
N PRO A 209 -11.78 -5.03 -8.22
CA PRO A 209 -13.19 -4.67 -8.42
C PRO A 209 -13.43 -3.16 -8.55
N GLN A 210 -12.65 -2.34 -7.83
CA GLN A 210 -12.78 -0.88 -7.80
C GLN A 210 -14.22 -0.42 -7.47
N ALA A 211 -14.78 -0.90 -6.35
CA ALA A 211 -16.17 -0.68 -5.98
C ALA A 211 -16.65 0.79 -6.05
N PRO A 212 -15.88 1.82 -5.63
CA PRO A 212 -16.29 3.22 -5.81
C PRO A 212 -16.50 3.63 -7.27
N LEU A 213 -15.68 3.08 -8.18
CA LEU A 213 -15.81 3.34 -9.62
C LEU A 213 -17.06 2.65 -10.18
N LEU A 214 -17.36 1.41 -9.78
CA LEU A 214 -18.58 0.70 -10.16
C LEU A 214 -19.82 1.42 -9.65
N GLN A 215 -19.78 1.99 -8.43
CA GLN A 215 -20.86 2.79 -7.88
C GLN A 215 -21.09 4.08 -8.70
N TYR A 216 -20.02 4.72 -9.16
CA TYR A 216 -20.13 5.86 -10.07
C TYR A 216 -20.76 5.47 -11.40
N LEU A 217 -20.36 4.35 -11.99
CA LEU A 217 -20.98 3.82 -13.21
C LEU A 217 -22.47 3.46 -13.02
N LEU A 218 -22.82 2.90 -11.86
CA LEU A 218 -24.22 2.64 -11.51
C LEU A 218 -25.04 3.93 -11.50
N SER A 219 -24.52 4.99 -10.88
CA SER A 219 -25.19 6.30 -10.86
C SER A 219 -25.40 6.85 -12.27
N LEU A 220 -24.41 6.75 -13.15
CA LEU A 220 -24.54 7.17 -14.55
C LEU A 220 -25.53 6.29 -15.34
N ALA A 221 -25.54 4.98 -15.09
CA ALA A 221 -26.46 4.04 -15.73
C ALA A 221 -27.93 4.32 -15.33
N VAL A 222 -28.17 4.67 -14.06
CA VAL A 222 -29.49 5.12 -13.57
C VAL A 222 -29.92 6.42 -14.23
N LEU A 223 -28.97 7.33 -14.49
CA LEU A 223 -29.22 8.58 -15.23
C LEU A 223 -29.35 8.40 -16.75
N GLY A 224 -29.35 7.16 -17.26
CA GLY A 224 -29.60 6.83 -18.65
C GLY A 224 -28.37 6.60 -19.54
N SER A 225 -27.14 6.56 -18.97
CA SER A 225 -25.94 6.27 -19.74
C SER A 225 -25.87 4.78 -20.14
N ASN A 226 -26.03 4.48 -21.41
CA ASN A 226 -25.93 3.11 -21.96
C ASN A 226 -24.49 2.59 -21.88
N ASP A 227 -23.48 3.43 -22.09
CA ASP A 227 -22.07 3.05 -22.00
C ASP A 227 -21.69 2.66 -20.57
N ALA A 228 -22.14 3.44 -19.58
CA ALA A 228 -21.90 3.13 -18.17
C ALA A 228 -22.60 1.81 -17.78
N ARG A 229 -23.83 1.60 -18.24
CA ARG A 229 -24.57 0.35 -18.02
C ARG A 229 -23.85 -0.86 -18.62
N ALA A 230 -23.34 -0.73 -19.85
CA ALA A 230 -22.59 -1.79 -20.51
C ALA A 230 -21.30 -2.14 -19.76
N MET A 231 -20.49 -1.13 -19.41
CA MET A 231 -19.26 -1.33 -18.63
C MET A 231 -19.54 -1.98 -17.28
N LEU A 232 -20.58 -1.53 -16.59
CA LEU A 232 -20.99 -2.07 -15.28
C LEU A 232 -21.38 -3.54 -15.41
N THR A 233 -22.30 -3.89 -16.32
CA THR A 233 -22.78 -5.26 -16.49
C THR A 233 -21.67 -6.21 -16.93
N GLN A 234 -20.83 -5.80 -17.87
CA GLN A 234 -19.69 -6.59 -18.33
C GLN A 234 -18.62 -6.79 -17.25
N THR A 235 -18.62 -5.98 -16.18
CA THR A 235 -17.74 -6.17 -15.04
C THR A 235 -18.36 -7.04 -13.97
N LEU A 236 -19.60 -6.74 -13.56
CA LEU A 236 -20.26 -7.40 -12.45
C LEU A 236 -20.57 -8.88 -12.74
N VAL A 237 -21.03 -9.21 -13.95
CA VAL A 237 -21.40 -10.59 -14.29
C VAL A 237 -20.20 -11.54 -14.23
N PRO A 238 -19.06 -11.28 -14.88
CA PRO A 238 -17.88 -12.15 -14.76
C PRO A 238 -17.30 -12.21 -13.35
N MET A 239 -17.36 -11.12 -12.58
CA MET A 239 -16.93 -11.14 -11.18
C MET A 239 -17.78 -12.08 -10.34
N ALA A 240 -19.11 -12.05 -10.50
CA ALA A 240 -20.04 -12.87 -9.72
C ALA A 240 -20.03 -14.34 -10.14
N SER A 241 -19.81 -14.64 -11.43
CA SER A 241 -19.80 -16.02 -11.97
C SER A 241 -18.41 -16.65 -11.98
N GLY A 242 -17.35 -15.86 -11.80
CA GLY A 242 -15.96 -16.32 -11.76
C GLY A 242 -15.49 -16.67 -10.36
N GLY A 243 -14.16 -16.81 -10.22
CA GLY A 243 -13.52 -17.13 -8.94
C GLY A 243 -13.44 -15.98 -7.95
N MET A 244 -13.78 -14.75 -8.35
CA MET A 244 -13.79 -13.60 -7.45
C MET A 244 -14.86 -13.70 -6.35
N TYR A 245 -16.00 -14.30 -6.66
CA TYR A 245 -17.04 -14.58 -5.68
C TYR A 245 -16.82 -15.96 -5.06
N ASP A 246 -16.79 -16.03 -3.74
CA ASP A 246 -16.72 -17.30 -3.02
C ASP A 246 -18.10 -17.95 -2.98
N HIS A 247 -18.30 -18.94 -3.87
CA HIS A 247 -19.57 -19.64 -4.03
C HIS A 247 -19.97 -20.53 -2.85
N VAL A 248 -19.05 -20.75 -1.88
CA VAL A 248 -19.29 -21.58 -0.69
C VAL A 248 -19.49 -20.71 0.54
N GLY A 249 -18.53 -19.84 0.81
CA GLY A 249 -18.52 -18.98 2.01
C GLY A 249 -19.15 -17.59 1.80
N GLY A 250 -19.47 -17.22 0.57
CA GLY A 250 -19.98 -15.90 0.21
C GLY A 250 -18.90 -14.80 0.21
N GLY A 251 -19.24 -13.67 -0.40
CA GLY A 251 -18.38 -12.51 -0.50
C GLY A 251 -17.35 -12.56 -1.63
N PHE A 252 -16.83 -11.39 -1.97
CA PHE A 252 -15.85 -11.18 -3.03
C PHE A 252 -14.43 -11.13 -2.46
N ALA A 253 -13.49 -11.76 -3.18
CA ALA A 253 -12.06 -11.59 -2.95
C ALA A 253 -11.63 -10.16 -3.33
N ARG A 254 -10.49 -9.72 -2.78
CA ARG A 254 -9.98 -8.37 -2.94
C ARG A 254 -9.62 -8.04 -4.39
N TYR A 255 -8.95 -8.96 -5.10
CA TYR A 255 -8.58 -8.79 -6.50
C TYR A 255 -8.35 -10.14 -7.19
N SER A 256 -8.40 -10.12 -8.51
CA SER A 256 -7.99 -11.25 -9.35
C SER A 256 -6.53 -11.11 -9.75
N THR A 257 -5.80 -12.23 -9.67
CA THR A 257 -4.41 -12.32 -10.15
C THR A 257 -4.32 -12.47 -11.67
N ASP A 258 -5.45 -12.77 -12.33
CA ASP A 258 -5.59 -12.86 -13.79
C ASP A 258 -6.62 -11.86 -14.35
N GLN A 259 -6.67 -11.73 -15.68
CA GLN A 259 -7.58 -10.80 -16.34
C GLN A 259 -9.03 -11.27 -16.39
N ARG A 260 -9.29 -12.58 -16.19
CA ARG A 260 -10.57 -13.25 -16.44
C ARG A 260 -11.44 -13.38 -15.20
N TRP A 261 -10.99 -12.87 -14.05
CA TRP A 261 -11.67 -12.99 -12.77
C TRP A 261 -11.74 -14.43 -12.22
N HIS A 262 -10.81 -15.34 -12.64
CA HIS A 262 -10.83 -16.76 -12.26
C HIS A 262 -9.99 -17.06 -11.02
N VAL A 263 -8.80 -16.47 -10.90
CA VAL A 263 -7.85 -16.79 -9.82
C VAL A 263 -7.81 -15.64 -8.81
N PRO A 264 -8.56 -15.74 -7.70
CA PRO A 264 -8.63 -14.68 -6.71
C PRO A 264 -7.39 -14.67 -5.83
N HIS A 265 -7.03 -13.51 -5.32
CA HIS A 265 -6.22 -13.39 -4.12
C HIS A 265 -7.14 -13.57 -2.90
N PHE A 266 -6.82 -14.50 -2.01
CA PHE A 266 -7.75 -14.99 -0.97
C PHE A 266 -8.02 -14.03 0.22
N GLU A 267 -7.75 -12.75 0.09
CA GLU A 267 -8.22 -11.73 1.02
C GLU A 267 -9.67 -11.35 0.71
N LYS A 268 -10.47 -11.08 1.75
CA LYS A 268 -11.81 -10.47 1.65
C LYS A 268 -11.83 -9.23 2.52
N MET A 269 -11.96 -8.05 1.91
CA MET A 269 -12.01 -6.79 2.64
C MET A 269 -13.45 -6.42 2.96
N LEU A 270 -13.71 -6.04 4.21
CA LEU A 270 -15.05 -5.64 4.64
C LEU A 270 -15.58 -4.45 3.82
N TYR A 271 -14.73 -3.43 3.60
CA TYR A 271 -15.12 -2.23 2.87
C TYR A 271 -15.39 -2.49 1.38
N ASP A 272 -14.69 -3.44 0.74
CA ASP A 272 -14.99 -3.85 -0.64
C ASP A 272 -16.35 -4.53 -0.71
N ASN A 273 -16.59 -5.50 0.19
CA ASN A 273 -17.83 -6.27 0.22
C ASN A 273 -19.04 -5.42 0.59
N ALA A 274 -18.90 -4.51 1.56
CA ALA A 274 -19.96 -3.58 1.94
C ALA A 274 -20.41 -2.68 0.77
N GLN A 275 -19.47 -2.24 -0.06
CA GLN A 275 -19.78 -1.43 -1.25
C GLN A 275 -20.35 -2.29 -2.39
N LEU A 276 -19.78 -3.47 -2.63
CA LEU A 276 -20.24 -4.38 -3.71
C LEU A 276 -21.68 -4.85 -3.47
N VAL A 277 -22.07 -5.16 -2.22
CA VAL A 277 -23.47 -5.50 -1.89
C VAL A 277 -24.45 -4.45 -2.44
N ARG A 278 -24.14 -3.15 -2.24
CA ARG A 278 -25.01 -2.05 -2.72
C ARG A 278 -25.07 -1.94 -4.25
N ILE A 279 -24.09 -2.47 -4.94
CA ILE A 279 -24.01 -2.41 -6.41
C ILE A 279 -24.74 -3.60 -7.04
N TYR A 280 -24.76 -4.76 -6.36
CA TYR A 280 -25.41 -5.98 -6.84
C TYR A 280 -26.90 -6.07 -6.51
N ILE A 281 -27.41 -5.30 -5.53
CA ILE A 281 -28.84 -5.19 -5.19
C ILE A 281 -29.55 -4.18 -6.08
#